data_a70e5cec8a196fa32a49b8f2c4ede737
#
_entry.id   a70e5cec8a196fa32a49b8f2c4ede737
#
_cell.length_a   1.000
_cell.length_b   1.000
_cell.length_c   1.000
_cell.angle_alpha   90.00
_cell.angle_beta   90.00
_cell.angle_gamma   90.00
#
_symmetry.space_group_name_H-M   'P 1'
#
loop_
_entity.id
_entity.type
_entity.pdbx_description
1 polymer ?
#
loop_
_entity_poly.entity_id
_entity_poly.type
_entity_poly.pdbx_seq_one_letter_code
_entity_poly.pdbx_strand_id
1 'polypeptide(L)'
;MPPFPSGEISLAPCARCAPTRCPTADEAMANAAAATDITRHFIRAKRPCADGYRWYLRRQEGASNYQALLDDLVREGRLEDACWMLDQFGPTNDVLEVDHLEADALVFAGSVHCRGSADVNGVLRTGRSLHVQGGLRVGGALRVGEDLRVAGAVRCNGSARIHGDARVGWSLAVAQRLQCTGSLRVGGELEGGASVQIGGHCRVAQDLRVVGDLGCEGGIKLGGHLHAGAAVQAARGVWVMGGVDCKGHLQVGWGVRAGGHIHAGGAIRAGESLWAGETIAAGEAYGVYAGLVVPLPDWPTSARVCAMERPARLLSGCWIDSRGDAP
;
A
#
# COMPACT_ATOMS: atom_id res chain seq x y z
N MET A 1 -21.50 -58.35 -39.22
CA MET A 1 -21.49 -57.25 -38.23
C MET A 1 -22.61 -57.51 -37.26
N PRO A 2 -22.35 -57.91 -36.02
CA PRO A 2 -23.36 -58.01 -34.96
C PRO A 2 -23.49 -56.67 -34.21
N PRO A 3 -24.64 -56.37 -33.63
CA PRO A 3 -24.93 -55.12 -32.95
C PRO A 3 -24.36 -55.12 -31.50
N PHE A 4 -23.98 -53.94 -31.02
CA PHE A 4 -23.49 -53.66 -29.69
C PHE A 4 -24.65 -53.71 -28.65
N PRO A 5 -24.44 -54.21 -27.44
CA PRO A 5 -25.45 -54.16 -26.39
C PRO A 5 -25.44 -52.83 -25.67
N SER A 6 -26.62 -52.25 -25.48
CA SER A 6 -26.89 -51.10 -24.66
C SER A 6 -26.73 -51.48 -23.18
N GLY A 7 -25.66 -51.01 -22.54
CA GLY A 7 -25.49 -51.11 -21.09
C GLY A 7 -25.90 -49.82 -20.41
N GLU A 8 -27.02 -49.82 -19.71
CA GLU A 8 -27.43 -48.79 -18.79
C GLU A 8 -26.48 -48.74 -17.59
N ILE A 9 -25.72 -47.66 -17.48
CA ILE A 9 -24.88 -47.37 -16.29
C ILE A 9 -25.77 -46.70 -15.27
N SER A 10 -26.25 -47.48 -14.30
CA SER A 10 -26.89 -46.99 -13.11
C SER A 10 -25.88 -46.26 -12.24
N LEU A 11 -25.94 -44.92 -12.21
CA LEU A 11 -25.19 -44.10 -11.26
C LEU A 11 -25.89 -44.14 -9.90
N ALA A 12 -25.36 -44.95 -8.99
CA ALA A 12 -25.71 -44.89 -7.58
C ALA A 12 -25.25 -43.51 -7.02
N PRO A 13 -26.07 -42.81 -6.18
CA PRO A 13 -25.69 -41.57 -5.57
C PRO A 13 -24.59 -41.81 -4.54
N CYS A 14 -23.47 -41.13 -4.71
CA CYS A 14 -22.37 -41.10 -3.75
C CYS A 14 -22.83 -40.38 -2.47
N ALA A 15 -23.21 -41.17 -1.45
CA ALA A 15 -23.55 -40.69 -0.13
C ALA A 15 -22.28 -40.33 0.65
N ARG A 16 -21.64 -39.15 0.38
CA ARG A 16 -20.65 -38.49 1.24
C ARG A 16 -20.26 -37.12 0.68
N CYS A 17 -21.21 -36.24 0.50
CA CYS A 17 -20.96 -34.80 0.53
C CYS A 17 -22.06 -34.18 1.38
N ALA A 18 -21.89 -34.20 2.70
CA ALA A 18 -22.58 -33.25 3.55
C ALA A 18 -22.11 -31.86 3.17
N PRO A 19 -22.99 -30.85 3.03
CA PRO A 19 -22.53 -29.46 2.82
C PRO A 19 -21.77 -29.08 4.08
N THR A 20 -20.44 -28.97 3.95
CA THR A 20 -19.58 -28.35 4.94
C THR A 20 -20.03 -26.91 5.04
N ARG A 21 -20.74 -26.58 6.11
CA ARG A 21 -21.15 -25.25 6.50
C ARG A 21 -19.86 -24.43 6.56
N CYS A 22 -19.73 -23.40 5.71
CA CYS A 22 -18.63 -22.48 5.76
C CYS A 22 -18.60 -21.86 7.17
N PRO A 23 -17.51 -21.96 7.92
CA PRO A 23 -17.44 -21.34 9.24
C PRO A 23 -17.62 -19.84 9.08
N THR A 24 -18.47 -19.24 9.90
CA THR A 24 -18.57 -17.78 10.02
C THR A 24 -17.24 -17.24 10.52
N ALA A 25 -16.95 -15.95 10.29
CA ALA A 25 -15.72 -15.30 10.79
C ALA A 25 -15.54 -15.54 12.31
N ASP A 26 -16.62 -15.59 13.07
CA ASP A 26 -16.63 -15.89 14.51
C ASP A 26 -16.20 -17.33 14.83
N GLU A 27 -16.63 -18.32 14.03
CA GLU A 27 -16.24 -19.73 14.21
C GLU A 27 -14.77 -19.98 13.79
N ALA A 28 -14.30 -19.29 12.76
CA ALA A 28 -12.89 -19.35 12.35
C ALA A 28 -11.96 -18.69 13.37
N MET A 29 -12.39 -17.57 13.99
CA MET A 29 -11.65 -16.92 15.09
C MET A 29 -11.55 -17.79 16.34
N ALA A 30 -12.56 -18.57 16.66
CA ALA A 30 -12.53 -19.50 17.80
C ALA A 30 -11.49 -20.63 17.64
N ASN A 31 -11.13 -21.00 16.41
CA ASN A 31 -10.17 -22.07 16.14
C ASN A 31 -8.69 -21.60 16.04
N ALA A 32 -8.43 -20.31 15.92
CA ALA A 32 -7.07 -19.74 15.77
C ALA A 32 -6.35 -19.51 17.12
N ALA A 33 -6.97 -19.85 18.24
CA ALA A 33 -6.51 -19.46 19.57
C ALA A 33 -5.51 -20.44 20.20
N ALA A 34 -4.24 -20.34 19.85
CA ALA A 34 -3.16 -20.80 20.74
C ALA A 34 -3.00 -19.77 21.88
N ALA A 35 -3.35 -20.15 23.09
CA ALA A 35 -3.52 -19.27 24.24
C ALA A 35 -2.20 -18.63 24.71
N THR A 36 -2.02 -17.35 24.45
CA THR A 36 -1.07 -16.52 25.20
C THR A 36 -1.82 -15.90 26.37
N ASP A 37 -1.66 -16.43 27.57
CA ASP A 37 -2.32 -15.92 28.78
C ASP A 37 -1.79 -14.55 29.17
N ILE A 38 -2.65 -13.53 29.16
CA ILE A 38 -2.31 -12.18 29.59
C ILE A 38 -2.71 -11.98 31.05
N THR A 39 -1.70 -11.77 31.91
CA THR A 39 -1.91 -11.56 33.35
C THR A 39 -2.14 -10.08 33.69
N ARG A 40 -2.87 -9.81 34.83
CA ARG A 40 -3.06 -8.45 35.38
C ARG A 40 -1.75 -7.68 35.56
N HIS A 41 -0.72 -8.36 36.03
CA HIS A 41 0.57 -7.76 36.30
C HIS A 41 1.24 -7.28 35.00
N PHE A 42 1.13 -8.06 33.94
CA PHE A 42 1.69 -7.77 32.64
C PHE A 42 0.99 -6.57 31.97
N ILE A 43 -0.35 -6.50 32.00
CA ILE A 43 -1.09 -5.33 31.49
C ILE A 43 -0.74 -4.06 32.27
N ARG A 44 -0.69 -4.13 33.63
CA ARG A 44 -0.36 -2.98 34.45
C ARG A 44 1.05 -2.44 34.18
N ALA A 45 2.01 -3.30 33.89
CA ALA A 45 3.38 -2.92 33.53
C ALA A 45 3.45 -2.06 32.24
N LYS A 46 2.51 -2.23 31.33
CA LYS A 46 2.41 -1.47 30.07
C LYS A 46 1.71 -0.10 30.21
N ARG A 47 1.31 0.29 31.43
CA ARG A 47 0.67 1.59 31.74
C ARG A 47 -0.55 1.89 30.87
N PRO A 48 -1.58 1.03 30.87
CA PRO A 48 -2.82 1.29 30.15
C PRO A 48 -3.49 2.56 30.66
N CYS A 49 -4.39 3.13 29.85
CA CYS A 49 -5.27 4.20 30.34
C CYS A 49 -6.16 3.69 31.49
N ALA A 50 -6.59 4.58 32.39
CA ALA A 50 -7.34 4.20 33.57
C ALA A 50 -8.66 3.48 33.23
N ASP A 51 -9.33 3.90 32.14
CA ASP A 51 -10.58 3.31 31.68
C ASP A 51 -10.39 1.94 31.04
N GLY A 52 -9.33 1.77 30.22
CA GLY A 52 -8.94 0.48 29.67
C GLY A 52 -8.57 -0.55 30.75
N TYR A 53 -7.82 -0.11 31.76
CA TYR A 53 -7.48 -1.00 32.87
C TYR A 53 -8.68 -1.38 33.73
N ARG A 54 -9.60 -0.43 34.02
CA ARG A 54 -10.87 -0.73 34.74
C ARG A 54 -11.76 -1.66 33.93
N TRP A 55 -11.82 -1.50 32.62
CA TRP A 55 -12.55 -2.40 31.72
C TRP A 55 -11.97 -3.80 31.80
N TYR A 56 -10.67 -3.95 31.68
CA TYR A 56 -9.99 -5.24 31.79
C TYR A 56 -10.25 -5.93 33.13
N LEU A 57 -10.16 -5.19 34.26
CA LEU A 57 -10.40 -5.75 35.59
C LEU A 57 -11.83 -6.27 35.80
N ARG A 58 -12.83 -5.68 35.16
CA ARG A 58 -14.22 -6.12 35.27
C ARG A 58 -14.51 -7.43 34.54
N ARG A 59 -13.72 -7.78 33.54
CA ARG A 59 -13.90 -9.00 32.72
C ARG A 59 -13.09 -10.18 33.16
N GLN A 60 -12.24 -10.05 34.15
CA GLN A 60 -11.38 -11.13 34.61
C GLN A 60 -12.12 -12.17 35.49
N GLU A 61 -12.73 -13.16 34.86
CA GLU A 61 -12.96 -14.47 35.45
C GLU A 61 -12.10 -15.53 34.69
N GLY A 62 -10.78 -15.51 34.90
CA GLY A 62 -9.85 -16.50 34.31
C GLY A 62 -8.77 -15.90 33.41
N ALA A 63 -7.83 -16.74 33.00
CA ALA A 63 -6.80 -16.40 32.02
C ALA A 63 -7.46 -16.07 30.68
N SER A 64 -7.34 -14.81 30.23
CA SER A 64 -7.95 -14.37 28.99
C SER A 64 -6.98 -14.59 27.85
N ASN A 65 -7.39 -15.33 26.85
CA ASN A 65 -6.68 -15.43 25.59
C ASN A 65 -6.54 -14.03 24.96
N TYR A 66 -5.34 -13.72 24.46
CA TYR A 66 -5.00 -12.40 23.90
C TYR A 66 -5.96 -11.98 22.77
N GLN A 67 -6.22 -12.88 21.81
CA GLN A 67 -7.13 -12.56 20.72
C GLN A 67 -8.57 -12.36 21.22
N ALA A 68 -9.04 -13.15 22.16
CA ALA A 68 -10.36 -12.98 22.73
C ALA A 68 -10.55 -11.61 23.42
N LEU A 69 -9.51 -11.06 24.04
CA LEU A 69 -9.53 -9.71 24.59
C LEU A 69 -9.61 -8.64 23.50
N LEU A 70 -8.90 -8.82 22.39
CA LEU A 70 -8.98 -7.90 21.24
C LEU A 70 -10.38 -7.93 20.64
N ASP A 71 -10.98 -9.12 20.47
CA ASP A 71 -12.31 -9.30 19.92
C ASP A 71 -13.40 -8.68 20.82
N ASP A 72 -13.25 -8.79 22.13
CA ASP A 72 -14.14 -8.15 23.09
C ASP A 72 -14.06 -6.62 23.05
N LEU A 73 -12.83 -6.06 22.92
CA LEU A 73 -12.65 -4.63 22.76
C LEU A 73 -13.29 -4.12 21.45
N VAL A 74 -13.11 -4.86 20.36
CA VAL A 74 -13.74 -4.54 19.06
C VAL A 74 -15.26 -4.58 19.17
N ARG A 75 -15.83 -5.64 19.78
CA ARG A 75 -17.28 -5.81 19.96
C ARG A 75 -17.91 -4.69 20.79
N GLU A 76 -17.19 -4.13 21.76
CA GLU A 76 -17.61 -2.97 22.54
C GLU A 76 -17.30 -1.62 21.91
N GLY A 77 -16.81 -1.59 20.68
CA GLY A 77 -16.46 -0.35 19.96
C GLY A 77 -15.19 0.33 20.46
N ARG A 78 -14.39 -0.32 21.32
CA ARG A 78 -13.14 0.21 21.90
C ARG A 78 -11.94 -0.06 20.99
N LEU A 79 -12.04 0.37 19.74
CA LEU A 79 -11.03 0.08 18.70
C LEU A 79 -9.65 0.65 19.01
N GLU A 80 -9.60 1.84 19.65
CA GLU A 80 -8.33 2.47 20.04
C GLU A 80 -7.61 1.65 21.11
N ASP A 81 -8.34 1.12 22.09
CA ASP A 81 -7.77 0.25 23.13
C ASP A 81 -7.29 -1.10 22.55
N ALA A 82 -8.05 -1.68 21.60
CA ALA A 82 -7.63 -2.89 20.89
C ALA A 82 -6.35 -2.63 20.09
N CYS A 83 -6.29 -1.51 19.36
CA CYS A 83 -5.10 -1.10 18.64
C CYS A 83 -3.91 -0.83 19.58
N TRP A 84 -4.12 -0.12 20.68
CA TRP A 84 -3.09 0.12 21.69
C TRP A 84 -2.57 -1.22 22.27
N MET A 85 -3.49 -2.14 22.58
CA MET A 85 -3.11 -3.46 23.11
C MET A 85 -2.20 -4.20 22.12
N LEU A 86 -2.56 -4.22 20.84
CA LEU A 86 -1.73 -4.85 19.81
C LEU A 86 -0.37 -4.16 19.66
N ASP A 87 -0.29 -2.83 19.82
CA ASP A 87 0.98 -2.10 19.80
C ASP A 87 1.89 -2.44 21.00
N GLN A 88 1.30 -2.70 22.17
CA GLN A 88 2.05 -2.95 23.40
C GLN A 88 2.50 -4.40 23.56
N PHE A 89 1.68 -5.35 23.11
CA PHE A 89 1.94 -6.78 23.29
C PHE A 89 2.56 -7.43 22.06
N GLY A 90 2.43 -6.77 20.92
CA GLY A 90 2.98 -7.23 19.65
C GLY A 90 2.10 -8.28 18.95
N PRO A 91 2.53 -8.72 17.77
CA PRO A 91 1.81 -9.70 16.98
C PRO A 91 2.02 -11.12 17.50
N THR A 92 1.05 -12.00 17.19
CA THR A 92 1.17 -13.46 17.38
C THR A 92 1.51 -14.16 16.07
N ASN A 93 1.74 -15.49 16.14
CA ASN A 93 1.95 -16.31 14.95
C ASN A 93 0.66 -16.95 14.41
N ASP A 94 -0.48 -16.60 15.00
CA ASP A 94 -1.75 -17.16 14.60
C ASP A 94 -2.13 -16.72 13.20
N VAL A 95 -2.89 -17.57 12.50
CA VAL A 95 -3.38 -17.30 11.16
C VAL A 95 -4.89 -17.46 11.16
N LEU A 96 -5.60 -16.41 10.76
CA LEU A 96 -7.02 -16.44 10.50
C LEU A 96 -7.25 -16.77 9.03
N GLU A 97 -7.76 -17.96 8.73
CA GLU A 97 -8.15 -18.37 7.38
C GLU A 97 -9.66 -18.29 7.20
N VAL A 98 -10.12 -17.51 6.23
CA VAL A 98 -11.54 -17.35 5.90
C VAL A 98 -11.74 -17.37 4.39
N ASP A 99 -12.90 -17.84 3.94
CA ASP A 99 -13.25 -17.77 2.52
C ASP A 99 -13.69 -16.36 2.12
N HIS A 100 -14.48 -15.71 2.95
CA HIS A 100 -14.88 -14.31 2.82
C HIS A 100 -14.80 -13.62 4.18
N LEU A 101 -14.44 -12.36 4.19
CA LEU A 101 -14.37 -11.55 5.40
C LEU A 101 -15.39 -10.41 5.29
N GLU A 102 -16.41 -10.45 6.14
CA GLU A 102 -17.37 -9.34 6.32
C GLU A 102 -17.41 -9.01 7.79
N ALA A 103 -17.08 -7.78 8.16
CA ALA A 103 -17.04 -7.34 9.55
C ALA A 103 -17.25 -5.83 9.68
N ASP A 104 -17.76 -5.38 10.82
CA ASP A 104 -17.82 -3.96 11.14
C ASP A 104 -16.43 -3.41 11.46
N ALA A 105 -15.60 -4.16 12.16
CA ALA A 105 -14.19 -3.87 12.40
C ALA A 105 -13.47 -5.17 12.74
N LEU A 106 -12.17 -5.23 12.47
CA LEU A 106 -11.31 -6.38 12.81
C LEU A 106 -9.96 -5.92 13.33
N VAL A 107 -9.58 -6.40 14.51
CA VAL A 107 -8.23 -6.28 15.06
C VAL A 107 -7.72 -7.68 15.35
N PHE A 108 -6.83 -8.20 14.54
CA PHE A 108 -6.27 -9.54 14.65
C PHE A 108 -4.78 -9.50 14.92
N ALA A 109 -4.31 -10.18 15.96
CA ALA A 109 -2.92 -10.11 16.38
C ALA A 109 -1.94 -10.81 15.42
N GLY A 110 -2.40 -11.77 14.63
CA GLY A 110 -1.60 -12.54 13.68
C GLY A 110 -1.77 -12.11 12.23
N SER A 111 -1.68 -13.08 11.33
CA SER A 111 -1.89 -12.92 9.88
C SER A 111 -3.32 -13.27 9.48
N VAL A 112 -3.87 -12.56 8.50
CA VAL A 112 -5.20 -12.84 7.95
C VAL A 112 -5.07 -13.30 6.50
N HIS A 113 -5.64 -14.47 6.19
CA HIS A 113 -5.70 -15.04 4.85
C HIS A 113 -7.16 -15.18 4.41
N CYS A 114 -7.61 -14.36 3.49
CA CYS A 114 -8.94 -14.41 2.89
C CYS A 114 -8.84 -14.95 1.45
N ARG A 115 -9.52 -16.07 1.17
CA ARG A 115 -9.54 -16.70 -0.16
C ARG A 115 -10.41 -15.96 -1.16
N GLY A 116 -11.39 -15.21 -0.69
CA GLY A 116 -12.27 -14.39 -1.51
C GLY A 116 -12.03 -12.90 -1.28
N SER A 117 -13.12 -12.14 -1.22
CA SER A 117 -13.11 -10.70 -0.93
C SER A 117 -13.19 -10.42 0.57
N ALA A 118 -12.66 -9.28 0.97
CA ALA A 118 -12.76 -8.76 2.32
C ALA A 118 -13.45 -7.39 2.29
N ASP A 119 -14.53 -7.25 3.06
CA ASP A 119 -15.27 -6.01 3.27
C ASP A 119 -15.37 -5.70 4.76
N VAL A 120 -14.73 -4.60 5.19
CA VAL A 120 -14.72 -4.17 6.59
C VAL A 120 -15.23 -2.73 6.66
N ASN A 121 -16.37 -2.52 7.33
CA ASN A 121 -17.02 -1.21 7.40
C ASN A 121 -16.18 -0.15 8.14
N GLY A 122 -15.42 -0.57 9.15
CA GLY A 122 -14.61 0.30 10.01
C GLY A 122 -13.11 0.04 9.83
N VAL A 123 -12.44 -0.18 10.96
CA VAL A 123 -10.99 -0.38 11.03
C VAL A 123 -10.63 -1.83 10.76
N LEU A 124 -9.67 -2.05 9.87
CA LEU A 124 -9.00 -3.34 9.68
C LEU A 124 -7.56 -3.23 10.15
N ARG A 125 -7.20 -4.00 11.18
CA ARG A 125 -5.84 -4.07 11.69
C ARG A 125 -5.38 -5.50 11.82
N THR A 126 -4.23 -5.82 11.24
CA THR A 126 -3.53 -7.09 11.42
C THR A 126 -2.17 -6.83 12.09
N GLY A 127 -1.79 -7.72 13.02
CA GLY A 127 -0.48 -7.65 13.67
C GLY A 127 0.66 -8.04 12.73
N ARG A 128 0.35 -8.92 11.77
CA ARG A 128 1.28 -9.39 10.73
C ARG A 128 0.71 -9.12 9.33
N SER A 129 0.87 -10.07 8.44
CA SER A 129 0.51 -9.97 7.03
C SER A 129 -1.00 -10.06 6.78
N LEU A 130 -1.46 -9.36 5.75
CA LEU A 130 -2.82 -9.47 5.22
C LEU A 130 -2.76 -9.98 3.79
N HIS A 131 -3.38 -11.12 3.54
CA HIS A 131 -3.45 -11.73 2.22
C HIS A 131 -4.90 -11.92 1.80
N VAL A 132 -5.33 -11.29 0.71
CA VAL A 132 -6.69 -11.37 0.16
C VAL A 132 -6.60 -11.77 -1.31
N GLN A 133 -7.26 -12.88 -1.69
CA GLN A 133 -7.24 -13.32 -3.08
C GLN A 133 -8.27 -12.60 -3.96
N GLY A 134 -9.27 -11.95 -3.35
CA GLY A 134 -10.23 -11.08 -4.02
C GLY A 134 -9.91 -9.61 -3.86
N GLY A 135 -10.96 -8.77 -3.84
CA GLY A 135 -10.87 -7.34 -3.54
C GLY A 135 -10.88 -7.07 -2.04
N LEU A 136 -10.30 -5.94 -1.64
CA LEU A 136 -10.30 -5.47 -0.26
C LEU A 136 -11.00 -4.10 -0.18
N ARG A 137 -12.05 -4.02 0.63
CA ARG A 137 -12.72 -2.77 0.96
C ARG A 137 -12.63 -2.51 2.45
N VAL A 138 -12.20 -1.31 2.83
CA VAL A 138 -12.11 -0.86 4.21
C VAL A 138 -12.74 0.52 4.33
N GLY A 139 -13.81 0.63 5.08
CA GLY A 139 -14.53 1.89 5.29
C GLY A 139 -13.81 2.87 6.20
N GLY A 140 -12.97 2.37 7.11
CA GLY A 140 -12.13 3.15 8.01
C GLY A 140 -10.64 3.03 7.68
N ALA A 141 -9.81 2.94 8.73
CA ALA A 141 -8.36 2.84 8.59
C ALA A 141 -7.89 1.40 8.35
N LEU A 142 -6.94 1.22 7.45
CA LEU A 142 -6.22 -0.03 7.21
C LEU A 142 -4.83 0.03 7.87
N ARG A 143 -4.52 -0.92 8.75
CA ARG A 143 -3.21 -1.06 9.37
C ARG A 143 -2.70 -2.50 9.26
N VAL A 144 -1.60 -2.69 8.57
CA VAL A 144 -0.97 -3.99 8.37
C VAL A 144 0.42 -3.97 8.98
N GLY A 145 0.70 -4.89 9.91
CA GLY A 145 1.97 -4.94 10.66
C GLY A 145 3.16 -5.42 9.83
N GLU A 146 2.90 -6.14 8.75
CA GLU A 146 3.92 -6.64 7.81
C GLU A 146 3.46 -6.38 6.36
N ASP A 147 3.40 -7.43 5.54
CA ASP A 147 3.08 -7.36 4.12
C ASP A 147 1.58 -7.31 3.84
N LEU A 148 1.21 -6.50 2.86
CA LEU A 148 -0.12 -6.50 2.25
C LEU A 148 -0.07 -7.15 0.87
N ARG A 149 -0.89 -8.17 0.64
CA ARG A 149 -1.05 -8.82 -0.65
C ARG A 149 -2.53 -8.95 -1.00
N VAL A 150 -2.96 -8.25 -2.02
CA VAL A 150 -4.34 -8.28 -2.53
C VAL A 150 -4.29 -8.56 -4.02
N ALA A 151 -4.93 -9.64 -4.47
CA ALA A 151 -4.95 -9.97 -5.90
C ALA A 151 -5.91 -9.07 -6.68
N GLY A 152 -6.98 -8.59 -6.05
CA GLY A 152 -7.94 -7.66 -6.62
C GLY A 152 -7.59 -6.19 -6.40
N ALA A 153 -8.63 -5.35 -6.40
CA ALA A 153 -8.53 -3.92 -6.07
C ALA A 153 -8.59 -3.69 -4.56
N VAL A 154 -7.96 -2.61 -4.10
CA VAL A 154 -8.03 -2.13 -2.72
C VAL A 154 -8.70 -0.77 -2.69
N ARG A 155 -9.72 -0.63 -1.86
CA ARG A 155 -10.35 0.66 -1.56
C ARG A 155 -10.37 0.89 -0.05
N CYS A 156 -9.74 1.97 0.39
CA CYS A 156 -9.68 2.38 1.79
C CYS A 156 -10.21 3.82 1.93
N ASN A 157 -11.30 4.01 2.65
CA ASN A 157 -11.88 5.34 2.84
C ASN A 157 -11.17 6.15 3.95
N GLY A 158 -10.38 5.50 4.78
CA GLY A 158 -9.51 6.14 5.77
C GLY A 158 -8.05 6.19 5.32
N SER A 159 -7.16 6.20 6.29
CA SER A 159 -5.72 6.09 6.07
C SER A 159 -5.27 4.64 5.96
N ALA A 160 -4.26 4.39 5.13
CA ALA A 160 -3.64 3.07 5.02
C ALA A 160 -2.17 3.13 5.50
N ARG A 161 -1.81 2.24 6.44
CA ARG A 161 -0.44 2.08 6.93
C ARG A 161 -0.01 0.63 6.82
N ILE A 162 1.06 0.38 6.08
CA ILE A 162 1.65 -0.94 5.85
C ILE A 162 3.12 -0.87 6.27
N HIS A 163 3.56 -1.74 7.20
CA HIS A 163 4.94 -1.74 7.69
C HIS A 163 5.89 -2.61 6.86
N GLY A 164 5.38 -3.38 5.92
CA GLY A 164 6.18 -4.16 4.98
C GLY A 164 5.94 -3.72 3.54
N ASP A 165 6.04 -4.68 2.63
CA ASP A 165 5.73 -4.49 1.21
C ASP A 165 4.22 -4.51 0.96
N ALA A 166 3.77 -3.72 -0.02
CA ALA A 166 2.39 -3.76 -0.49
C ALA A 166 2.32 -4.20 -1.96
N ARG A 167 1.52 -5.23 -2.23
CA ARG A 167 1.26 -5.74 -3.58
C ARG A 167 -0.23 -5.80 -3.84
N VAL A 168 -0.69 -5.02 -4.80
CA VAL A 168 -2.09 -4.95 -5.22
C VAL A 168 -2.16 -5.31 -6.70
N GLY A 169 -2.98 -6.31 -7.03
CA GLY A 169 -3.06 -6.81 -8.41
C GLY A 169 -3.75 -5.85 -9.37
N TRP A 170 -4.69 -5.06 -8.86
CA TRP A 170 -5.43 -4.09 -9.67
C TRP A 170 -5.19 -2.66 -9.16
N SER A 171 -6.24 -1.88 -8.94
CA SER A 171 -6.16 -0.51 -8.45
C SER A 171 -6.05 -0.41 -6.93
N LEU A 172 -5.37 0.64 -6.46
CA LEU A 172 -5.29 1.01 -5.05
C LEU A 172 -5.82 2.43 -4.88
N ALA A 173 -6.94 2.57 -4.18
CA ALA A 173 -7.52 3.86 -3.83
C ALA A 173 -7.55 4.04 -2.30
N VAL A 174 -6.90 5.10 -1.81
CA VAL A 174 -6.85 5.47 -0.39
C VAL A 174 -7.30 6.92 -0.25
N ALA A 175 -8.43 7.14 0.43
CA ALA A 175 -9.01 8.48 0.51
C ALA A 175 -8.21 9.46 1.38
N GLN A 176 -7.37 8.96 2.28
CA GLN A 176 -6.51 9.79 3.13
C GLN A 176 -5.02 9.48 2.90
N ARG A 177 -4.21 9.48 3.95
CA ARG A 177 -2.77 9.22 3.88
C ARG A 177 -2.47 7.75 3.63
N LEU A 178 -1.60 7.48 2.65
CA LEU A 178 -0.99 6.17 2.43
C LEU A 178 0.46 6.19 2.92
N GLN A 179 0.81 5.26 3.79
CA GLN A 179 2.17 5.05 4.27
C GLN A 179 2.55 3.58 4.11
N CYS A 180 3.59 3.31 3.33
CA CYS A 180 4.16 1.97 3.14
C CYS A 180 5.66 2.06 3.45
N THR A 181 6.16 1.33 4.46
CA THR A 181 7.60 1.40 4.79
C THR A 181 8.46 0.55 3.86
N GLY A 182 7.89 -0.47 3.25
CA GLY A 182 8.51 -1.27 2.19
C GLY A 182 8.23 -0.71 0.79
N SER A 183 8.30 -1.58 -0.19
CA SER A 183 8.00 -1.25 -1.59
C SER A 183 6.51 -1.40 -1.90
N LEU A 184 6.01 -0.54 -2.77
CA LEU A 184 4.64 -0.55 -3.26
C LEU A 184 4.59 -0.99 -4.72
N ARG A 185 3.79 -2.02 -5.01
CA ARG A 185 3.49 -2.46 -6.37
C ARG A 185 2.00 -2.53 -6.62
N VAL A 186 1.53 -1.82 -7.64
CA VAL A 186 0.12 -1.76 -8.06
C VAL A 186 0.02 -2.15 -9.52
N GLY A 187 -0.84 -3.12 -9.85
CA GLY A 187 -1.05 -3.61 -11.20
C GLY A 187 -1.97 -2.76 -12.07
N GLY A 188 -2.65 -1.78 -11.49
CA GLY A 188 -3.49 -0.78 -12.16
C GLY A 188 -3.08 0.62 -11.77
N GLU A 189 -4.07 1.45 -11.43
CA GLU A 189 -3.91 2.84 -10.99
C GLU A 189 -3.70 2.95 -9.48
N LEU A 190 -2.99 4.01 -9.05
CA LEU A 190 -2.86 4.41 -7.65
C LEU A 190 -3.50 5.79 -7.44
N GLU A 191 -4.48 5.85 -6.54
CA GLU A 191 -5.12 7.10 -6.13
C GLU A 191 -4.90 7.34 -4.63
N GLY A 192 -4.27 8.47 -4.29
CA GLY A 192 -4.07 8.94 -2.92
C GLY A 192 -4.79 10.26 -2.68
N GLY A 193 -5.79 10.26 -1.78
CA GLY A 193 -6.59 11.45 -1.45
C GLY A 193 -5.85 12.50 -0.59
N ALA A 194 -4.70 12.13 -0.02
CA ALA A 194 -3.82 13.05 0.72
C ALA A 194 -2.36 12.77 0.35
N SER A 195 -1.45 12.70 1.32
CA SER A 195 -0.04 12.39 1.05
C SER A 195 0.21 10.89 0.91
N VAL A 196 1.15 10.52 0.04
CA VAL A 196 1.65 9.16 -0.15
C VAL A 196 3.12 9.10 0.21
N GLN A 197 3.49 8.19 1.13
CA GLN A 197 4.87 7.99 1.57
C GLN A 197 5.26 6.52 1.40
N ILE A 198 6.36 6.27 0.70
CA ILE A 198 6.85 4.93 0.37
C ILE A 198 8.33 4.85 0.73
N GLY A 199 8.70 3.96 1.67
CA GLY A 199 10.08 3.77 2.12
C GLY A 199 10.94 2.97 1.13
N GLY A 200 10.32 2.15 0.27
CA GLY A 200 11.00 1.40 -0.78
C GLY A 200 10.73 1.96 -2.17
N HIS A 201 10.66 1.08 -3.16
CA HIS A 201 10.34 1.44 -4.54
C HIS A 201 8.83 1.54 -4.78
N CYS A 202 8.42 2.50 -5.61
CA CYS A 202 7.06 2.64 -6.11
C CYS A 202 6.98 2.13 -7.56
N ARG A 203 6.12 1.14 -7.81
CA ARG A 203 5.84 0.66 -9.17
C ARG A 203 4.34 0.57 -9.40
N VAL A 204 3.84 1.34 -10.35
CA VAL A 204 2.43 1.36 -10.75
C VAL A 204 2.35 1.09 -12.25
N ALA A 205 1.46 0.18 -12.66
CA ALA A 205 1.40 -0.20 -14.08
C ALA A 205 0.71 0.86 -14.95
N GLN A 206 -0.13 1.70 -14.34
CA GLN A 206 -0.85 2.76 -15.03
C GLN A 206 -0.54 4.12 -14.38
N ASP A 207 -1.56 4.94 -14.15
CA ASP A 207 -1.43 6.29 -13.59
C ASP A 207 -1.25 6.28 -12.07
N LEU A 208 -0.54 7.28 -11.60
CA LEU A 208 -0.44 7.62 -10.19
C LEU A 208 -0.96 9.03 -9.96
N ARG A 209 -2.04 9.15 -9.16
CA ARG A 209 -2.66 10.42 -8.79
C ARG A 209 -2.64 10.61 -7.29
N VAL A 210 -2.05 11.69 -6.82
CA VAL A 210 -1.98 12.06 -5.40
C VAL A 210 -2.45 13.50 -5.24
N VAL A 211 -3.38 13.75 -4.32
CA VAL A 211 -3.86 15.11 -4.04
C VAL A 211 -2.81 15.95 -3.33
N GLY A 212 -2.01 15.34 -2.44
CA GLY A 212 -0.95 15.99 -1.67
C GLY A 212 0.45 15.67 -2.18
N ASP A 213 1.38 15.53 -1.24
CA ASP A 213 2.78 15.20 -1.50
C ASP A 213 2.99 13.72 -1.80
N LEU A 214 3.91 13.44 -2.70
CA LEU A 214 4.43 12.11 -2.98
C LEU A 214 5.89 12.01 -2.54
N GLY A 215 6.17 11.17 -1.52
CA GLY A 215 7.51 10.85 -1.05
C GLY A 215 7.86 9.39 -1.35
N CYS A 216 9.03 9.14 -1.92
CA CYS A 216 9.54 7.80 -2.19
C CYS A 216 11.05 7.74 -1.89
N GLU A 217 11.46 6.92 -0.92
CA GLU A 217 12.89 6.74 -0.61
C GLU A 217 13.61 5.84 -1.62
N GLY A 218 12.87 5.13 -2.44
CA GLY A 218 13.38 4.41 -3.60
C GLY A 218 13.21 5.17 -4.90
N GLY A 219 13.09 4.42 -6.01
CA GLY A 219 12.74 4.96 -7.34
C GLY A 219 11.26 4.79 -7.63
N ILE A 220 10.74 5.63 -8.51
CA ILE A 220 9.36 5.60 -9.00
C ILE A 220 9.36 5.10 -10.44
N LYS A 221 8.54 4.07 -10.73
CA LYS A 221 8.33 3.56 -12.09
C LYS A 221 6.85 3.46 -12.40
N LEU A 222 6.39 4.20 -13.43
CA LEU A 222 5.00 4.23 -13.84
C LEU A 222 4.85 3.85 -15.32
N GLY A 223 3.78 3.13 -15.62
CA GLY A 223 3.38 2.83 -16.99
C GLY A 223 2.48 3.91 -17.62
N GLY A 224 1.91 4.80 -16.82
CA GLY A 224 1.07 5.93 -17.26
C GLY A 224 1.66 7.28 -16.85
N HIS A 225 0.80 8.16 -16.33
CA HIS A 225 1.13 9.52 -15.90
C HIS A 225 1.34 9.62 -14.38
N LEU A 226 2.14 10.60 -13.96
CA LEU A 226 2.29 11.00 -12.56
C LEU A 226 1.64 12.36 -12.36
N HIS A 227 0.62 12.42 -11.49
CA HIS A 227 -0.01 13.67 -11.09
C HIS A 227 0.05 13.84 -9.56
N ALA A 228 0.66 14.93 -9.10
CA ALA A 228 0.71 15.28 -7.68
C ALA A 228 0.19 16.70 -7.46
N GLY A 229 -0.73 16.86 -6.50
CA GLY A 229 -1.29 18.16 -6.13
C GLY A 229 -0.33 19.03 -5.33
N ALA A 230 0.80 18.48 -4.87
CA ALA A 230 1.85 19.18 -4.14
C ALA A 230 3.24 18.75 -4.63
N ALA A 231 4.23 18.60 -3.75
CA ALA A 231 5.59 18.25 -4.12
C ALA A 231 5.77 16.75 -4.40
N VAL A 232 6.72 16.44 -5.27
CA VAL A 232 7.20 15.07 -5.54
C VAL A 232 8.65 14.96 -5.12
N GLN A 233 8.95 14.00 -4.26
CA GLN A 233 10.30 13.70 -3.81
C GLN A 233 10.61 12.22 -4.04
N ALA A 234 11.70 11.94 -4.75
CA ALA A 234 12.22 10.58 -4.90
C ALA A 234 13.71 10.56 -4.59
N ALA A 235 14.16 9.67 -3.71
CA ALA A 235 15.59 9.61 -3.39
C ALA A 235 16.42 9.00 -4.52
N ARG A 236 15.79 8.24 -5.43
CA ARG A 236 16.42 7.67 -6.63
C ARG A 236 15.79 8.25 -7.90
N GLY A 237 15.85 7.49 -8.99
CA GLY A 237 15.32 7.91 -10.29
C GLY A 237 13.81 7.83 -10.41
N VAL A 238 13.25 8.63 -11.27
CA VAL A 238 11.84 8.61 -11.68
C VAL A 238 11.74 8.25 -13.15
N TRP A 239 11.01 7.18 -13.44
CA TRP A 239 10.74 6.72 -14.80
C TRP A 239 9.24 6.60 -15.04
N VAL A 240 8.72 7.42 -15.95
CA VAL A 240 7.29 7.51 -16.28
C VAL A 240 7.15 7.38 -17.80
N MET A 241 6.23 6.50 -18.24
CA MET A 241 5.98 6.34 -19.69
C MET A 241 5.18 7.53 -20.26
N GLY A 242 4.30 8.14 -19.45
CA GLY A 242 3.57 9.36 -19.79
C GLY A 242 4.27 10.62 -19.32
N GLY A 243 3.50 11.64 -18.94
CA GLY A 243 3.98 12.90 -18.38
C GLY A 243 4.10 12.89 -16.86
N VAL A 244 4.82 13.87 -16.34
CA VAL A 244 4.96 14.17 -14.92
C VAL A 244 4.41 15.57 -14.67
N ASP A 245 3.38 15.67 -13.84
CA ASP A 245 2.79 16.92 -13.39
C ASP A 245 2.79 17.00 -11.86
N CYS A 246 3.39 18.03 -11.31
CA CYS A 246 3.25 18.34 -9.90
C CYS A 246 3.02 19.84 -9.69
N LYS A 247 2.14 20.20 -8.75
CA LYS A 247 1.89 21.61 -8.43
C LYS A 247 2.99 22.24 -7.56
N GLY A 248 3.74 21.41 -6.84
CA GLY A 248 4.87 21.83 -6.02
C GLY A 248 6.23 21.67 -6.72
N HIS A 249 7.24 21.37 -5.92
CA HIS A 249 8.59 21.07 -6.40
C HIS A 249 8.72 19.61 -6.85
N LEU A 250 9.50 19.37 -7.90
CA LEU A 250 9.96 18.03 -8.26
C LEU A 250 11.44 17.89 -7.84
N GLN A 251 11.69 17.03 -6.86
CA GLN A 251 13.04 16.77 -6.37
C GLN A 251 13.38 15.30 -6.49
N VAL A 252 14.42 14.98 -7.25
CA VAL A 252 14.83 13.59 -7.55
C VAL A 252 16.33 13.46 -7.32
N GLY A 253 16.74 12.47 -6.53
CA GLY A 253 18.14 12.24 -6.20
C GLY A 253 19.00 11.82 -7.39
N TRP A 254 18.42 11.11 -8.36
CA TRP A 254 19.04 10.72 -9.62
C TRP A 254 18.38 11.45 -10.79
N GLY A 255 18.21 10.75 -11.93
CA GLY A 255 17.58 11.33 -13.12
C GLY A 255 16.07 11.15 -13.17
N VAL A 256 15.43 11.95 -14.03
CA VAL A 256 14.01 11.81 -14.40
C VAL A 256 13.92 11.49 -15.88
N ARG A 257 13.14 10.46 -16.20
CA ARG A 257 12.78 10.12 -17.58
C ARG A 257 11.28 10.04 -17.73
N ALA A 258 10.71 10.91 -18.57
CA ALA A 258 9.31 10.92 -18.94
C ALA A 258 9.16 10.72 -20.45
N GLY A 259 8.19 9.89 -20.85
CA GLY A 259 7.83 9.73 -22.26
C GLY A 259 7.11 10.95 -22.83
N GLY A 260 6.36 11.68 -21.99
CA GLY A 260 5.71 12.96 -22.29
C GLY A 260 6.49 14.13 -21.68
N HIS A 261 5.76 15.06 -21.09
CA HIS A 261 6.31 16.28 -20.46
C HIS A 261 6.76 16.08 -19.00
N ILE A 262 7.54 17.03 -18.49
CA ILE A 262 7.87 17.17 -17.07
C ILE A 262 7.53 18.59 -16.65
N HIS A 263 6.40 18.74 -15.93
CA HIS A 263 5.94 20.04 -15.46
C HIS A 263 5.89 20.08 -13.94
N ALA A 264 6.43 21.14 -13.35
CA ALA A 264 6.33 21.44 -11.94
C ALA A 264 5.91 22.89 -11.72
N GLY A 265 4.98 23.13 -10.81
CA GLY A 265 4.63 24.48 -10.40
C GLY A 265 5.74 25.17 -9.60
N GLY A 266 6.65 24.39 -9.01
CA GLY A 266 7.88 24.82 -8.35
C GLY A 266 9.12 24.55 -9.18
N ALA A 267 10.27 24.38 -8.51
CA ALA A 267 11.54 24.04 -9.14
C ALA A 267 11.60 22.55 -9.51
N ILE A 268 12.28 22.24 -10.61
CA ILE A 268 12.67 20.89 -11.00
C ILE A 268 14.14 20.70 -10.64
N ARG A 269 14.43 19.73 -9.77
CA ARG A 269 15.78 19.42 -9.30
C ARG A 269 16.08 17.95 -9.49
N ALA A 270 17.08 17.62 -10.29
CA ALA A 270 17.56 16.26 -10.49
C ALA A 270 19.05 16.16 -10.14
N GLY A 271 19.43 15.10 -9.46
CA GLY A 271 20.84 14.81 -9.19
C GLY A 271 21.65 14.57 -10.45
N GLU A 272 21.01 13.93 -11.44
CA GLU A 272 21.60 13.57 -12.73
C GLU A 272 20.81 14.19 -13.89
N SER A 273 20.57 13.42 -14.95
CA SER A 273 19.92 13.85 -16.19
C SER A 273 18.41 14.02 -16.08
N LEU A 274 17.86 14.92 -16.90
CA LEU A 274 16.44 15.10 -17.17
C LEU A 274 16.15 14.76 -18.63
N TRP A 275 15.20 13.87 -18.85
CA TRP A 275 14.76 13.51 -20.19
C TRP A 275 13.25 13.55 -20.29
N ALA A 276 12.70 14.33 -21.21
CA ALA A 276 11.29 14.41 -21.55
C ALA A 276 11.10 14.19 -23.05
N GLY A 277 10.11 13.40 -23.43
CA GLY A 277 9.73 13.25 -24.84
C GLY A 277 9.12 14.51 -25.44
N GLU A 278 8.58 15.40 -24.61
CA GLU A 278 7.95 16.66 -25.02
C GLU A 278 8.68 17.86 -24.38
N THR A 279 8.14 18.44 -23.34
CA THR A 279 8.61 19.68 -22.72
C THR A 279 9.04 19.48 -21.28
N ILE A 280 9.96 20.35 -20.80
CA ILE A 280 10.34 20.47 -19.39
C ILE A 280 10.04 21.89 -18.97
N ALA A 281 9.14 22.10 -18.02
CA ALA A 281 8.75 23.42 -17.54
C ALA A 281 8.67 23.47 -16.01
N ALA A 282 9.44 24.39 -15.42
CA ALA A 282 9.31 24.80 -14.03
C ALA A 282 8.37 26.00 -13.91
N GLY A 283 7.86 26.26 -12.71
CA GLY A 283 7.04 27.44 -12.45
C GLY A 283 7.76 28.74 -12.77
N GLU A 284 7.02 29.82 -13.09
CA GLU A 284 7.55 31.09 -13.61
C GLU A 284 8.70 31.69 -12.76
N ALA A 285 8.63 31.59 -11.43
CA ALA A 285 9.67 32.10 -10.54
C ALA A 285 10.82 31.11 -10.29
N TYR A 286 10.70 29.87 -10.79
CA TYR A 286 11.61 28.78 -10.48
C TYR A 286 12.45 28.38 -11.69
N GLY A 287 13.41 27.48 -11.49
CA GLY A 287 14.32 26.99 -12.53
C GLY A 287 14.39 25.48 -12.59
N VAL A 288 15.03 25.01 -13.65
CA VAL A 288 15.36 23.62 -13.92
C VAL A 288 16.83 23.39 -13.58
N TYR A 289 17.10 22.40 -12.74
CA TYR A 289 18.43 22.05 -12.27
C TYR A 289 18.67 20.57 -12.51
N ALA A 290 19.67 20.23 -13.31
CA ALA A 290 20.16 18.87 -13.52
C ALA A 290 21.65 18.81 -13.12
N GLY A 291 22.13 17.59 -12.82
CA GLY A 291 23.53 17.36 -12.47
C GLY A 291 23.92 17.81 -11.07
N LEU A 292 22.97 17.94 -10.13
CA LEU A 292 23.25 18.46 -8.79
C LEU A 292 24.20 17.58 -7.95
N VAL A 293 24.34 16.30 -8.31
CA VAL A 293 25.28 15.36 -7.66
C VAL A 293 26.39 14.91 -8.62
N VAL A 294 26.46 15.49 -9.81
CA VAL A 294 27.43 15.14 -10.86
C VAL A 294 28.57 16.12 -10.86
N PRO A 295 29.86 15.68 -10.83
CA PRO A 295 31.01 16.57 -11.02
C PRO A 295 30.96 17.27 -12.38
N LEU A 296 31.41 18.53 -12.43
CA LEU A 296 31.38 19.37 -13.67
C LEU A 296 31.99 18.71 -14.91
N PRO A 297 33.12 17.96 -14.83
CA PRO A 297 33.68 17.28 -16.00
C PRO A 297 32.75 16.24 -16.62
N ASP A 298 31.86 15.65 -15.82
CA ASP A 298 30.96 14.57 -16.24
C ASP A 298 29.56 15.08 -16.69
N TRP A 299 29.33 16.40 -16.64
CA TRP A 299 28.06 16.99 -17.06
C TRP A 299 27.64 16.64 -18.50
N PRO A 300 28.54 16.62 -19.51
CA PRO A 300 28.15 16.24 -20.86
C PRO A 300 27.56 14.83 -21.00
N THR A 301 27.86 13.95 -20.05
CA THR A 301 27.40 12.57 -20.06
C THR A 301 26.28 12.27 -19.05
N SER A 302 26.34 12.86 -17.86
CA SER A 302 25.52 12.47 -16.71
C SER A 302 24.57 13.56 -16.21
N ALA A 303 24.71 14.83 -16.68
CA ALA A 303 23.82 15.94 -16.34
C ALA A 303 23.06 16.47 -17.56
N ARG A 304 22.67 15.58 -18.46
CA ARG A 304 21.98 15.93 -19.71
C ARG A 304 20.55 16.38 -19.45
N VAL A 305 20.14 17.44 -20.14
CA VAL A 305 18.76 17.90 -20.20
C VAL A 305 18.30 17.81 -21.65
N CYS A 306 17.34 16.92 -21.91
CA CYS A 306 16.84 16.62 -23.23
C CYS A 306 15.31 16.76 -23.26
N ALA A 307 14.79 17.54 -24.19
CA ALA A 307 13.38 17.74 -24.47
C ALA A 307 13.22 18.27 -25.89
N MET A 308 11.99 18.45 -26.41
CA MET A 308 11.76 19.05 -27.72
C MET A 308 12.24 20.49 -27.79
N GLU A 309 12.12 21.23 -26.69
CA GLU A 309 12.55 22.63 -26.58
C GLU A 309 13.37 22.81 -25.29
N ARG A 310 14.36 23.71 -25.37
CA ARG A 310 15.19 24.07 -24.22
C ARG A 310 14.30 24.73 -23.14
N PRO A 311 14.33 24.24 -21.88
CA PRO A 311 13.60 24.90 -20.80
C PRO A 311 13.99 26.37 -20.65
N ALA A 312 13.01 27.26 -20.54
CA ALA A 312 13.22 28.72 -20.48
C ALA A 312 14.19 29.14 -19.36
N ARG A 313 14.20 28.43 -18.23
CA ARG A 313 15.05 28.70 -17.05
C ARG A 313 15.90 27.49 -16.70
N LEU A 314 16.67 26.98 -17.63
CA LEU A 314 17.70 25.97 -17.35
C LEU A 314 18.86 26.62 -16.65
N LEU A 315 19.05 26.37 -15.36
CA LEU A 315 20.07 27.01 -14.50
C LEU A 315 21.28 26.10 -14.26
N SER A 316 21.12 24.80 -14.34
CA SER A 316 22.24 23.84 -14.35
C SER A 316 21.92 22.61 -15.20
N GLY A 317 22.96 21.97 -15.72
CA GLY A 317 22.90 20.83 -16.62
C GLY A 317 23.32 21.18 -18.05
N CYS A 318 23.60 20.16 -18.83
CA CYS A 318 24.01 20.25 -20.22
C CYS A 318 22.80 20.04 -21.15
N TRP A 319 22.38 21.09 -21.87
CA TRP A 319 21.32 20.98 -22.86
C TRP A 319 21.78 20.18 -24.08
N ILE A 320 20.95 19.23 -24.47
CA ILE A 320 21.11 18.42 -25.68
C ILE A 320 19.85 18.51 -26.51
N ASP A 321 19.97 18.92 -27.77
CA ASP A 321 18.84 18.95 -28.71
C ASP A 321 18.44 17.52 -29.07
N SER A 322 17.18 17.16 -28.80
CA SER A 322 16.64 15.83 -29.11
C SER A 322 16.60 15.49 -30.60
N ARG A 323 16.83 16.48 -31.48
CA ARG A 323 16.87 16.30 -32.94
C ARG A 323 18.21 15.77 -33.45
N GLY A 324 19.23 15.68 -32.60
CA GLY A 324 20.60 15.33 -32.99
C GLY A 324 21.09 13.93 -32.59
N ASP A 325 20.55 13.34 -31.55
CA ASP A 325 21.01 12.04 -31.04
C ASP A 325 19.83 11.23 -30.48
N ALA A 326 19.08 10.58 -31.35
CA ALA A 326 18.28 9.42 -30.93
C ALA A 326 19.20 8.20 -30.87
N PRO A 327 19.38 7.53 -29.70
CA PRO A 327 20.10 6.28 -29.62
C PRO A 327 19.33 5.13 -30.26
#